data_cb733916768196e7018f33ee3c94e897
#
_entry.id   cb733916768196e7018f33ee3c94e897
#
_cell.length_a   1.000
_cell.length_b   1.000
_cell.length_c   1.000
_cell.angle_alpha   90.00
_cell.angle_beta   90.00
_cell.angle_gamma   90.00
#
_symmetry.space_group_name_H-M   'P 1'
#
loop_
_entity.id
_entity.type
_entity.pdbx_description
1 polymer ?
#
loop_
_entity_poly.entity_id
_entity_poly.type
_entity_poly.pdbx_seq_one_letter_code
_entity_poly.pdbx_strand_id
1 'polypeptide(L)'
;LIEGIVGIQKEVVLAAKRSIVTVEEVVDDLGASVNACVLPSWAVTAIAEAPKGASPSYALGYYDRDNAFYKEWDGIARDRETFQSWLKDNVFEKGAA
;
A
#
# COMPACT_ATOMS: atom_id res chain seq x y z
N LEU A 1 2.62 10.85 5.52
CA LEU A 1 4.06 10.82 5.25
C LEU A 1 4.37 9.82 4.15
N ILE A 2 5.04 10.28 3.11
CA ILE A 2 5.50 9.43 2.01
C ILE A 2 7.03 9.37 2.06
N GLU A 3 7.57 8.17 2.21
CA GLU A 3 9.01 7.94 2.25
C GLU A 3 9.42 6.92 1.18
N GLY A 4 10.71 6.87 0.88
CA GLY A 4 11.26 5.98 -0.13
C GLY A 4 11.15 6.59 -1.52
N ILE A 5 10.83 5.76 -2.52
CA ILE A 5 10.69 6.23 -3.90
C ILE A 5 9.34 6.94 -4.05
N VAL A 6 9.39 8.23 -4.35
CA VAL A 6 8.19 9.05 -4.51
C VAL A 6 7.79 9.08 -5.98
N GLY A 7 6.56 8.65 -6.26
CA GLY A 7 5.96 8.76 -7.59
C GLY A 7 5.01 9.95 -7.67
N ILE A 8 3.78 9.70 -8.08
CA ILE A 8 2.75 10.73 -8.25
C ILE A 8 1.73 10.76 -7.11
N GLN A 9 2.03 10.16 -5.97
CA GLN A 9 1.09 10.03 -4.85
C GLN A 9 0.57 11.40 -4.38
N LYS A 10 1.48 12.37 -4.24
CA LYS A 10 1.13 13.72 -3.83
C LYS A 10 0.13 14.37 -4.78
N GLU A 11 0.41 14.27 -6.07
CA GLU A 11 -0.43 14.87 -7.12
C GLU A 11 -1.81 14.20 -7.16
N VAL A 12 -1.86 12.89 -7.04
CA VAL A 12 -3.12 12.13 -7.04
C VAL A 12 -3.99 12.52 -5.84
N VAL A 13 -3.39 12.60 -4.65
CA VAL A 13 -4.13 12.97 -3.43
C VAL A 13 -4.68 14.38 -3.54
N LEU A 14 -3.85 15.32 -4.00
CA LEU A 14 -4.26 16.73 -4.11
C LEU A 14 -5.28 16.97 -5.22
N ALA A 15 -5.25 16.17 -6.29
CA ALA A 15 -6.19 16.28 -7.39
C ALA A 15 -7.54 15.60 -7.12
N ALA A 16 -7.58 14.64 -6.20
CA ALA A 16 -8.78 13.88 -5.92
C ALA A 16 -9.80 14.69 -5.11
N LYS A 17 -11.07 14.50 -5.41
CA LYS A 17 -12.16 15.10 -4.61
C LYS A 17 -12.19 14.53 -3.20
N ARG A 18 -11.93 13.23 -3.06
CA ARG A 18 -11.82 12.51 -1.79
C ARG A 18 -10.67 11.55 -1.84
N SER A 19 -9.99 11.35 -0.71
CA SER A 19 -8.85 10.46 -0.61
C SER A 19 -8.96 9.58 0.63
N ILE A 20 -8.73 8.28 0.45
CA ILE A 20 -8.60 7.33 1.54
C ILE A 20 -7.18 6.83 1.51
N VAL A 21 -6.50 6.87 2.64
CA VAL A 21 -5.10 6.47 2.77
C VAL A 21 -4.99 5.35 3.79
N THR A 22 -4.31 4.27 3.42
CA THR A 22 -3.92 3.23 4.38
C THR A 22 -2.50 3.50 4.86
N VAL A 23 -2.27 3.30 6.13
CA VAL A 23 -0.96 3.56 6.76
C VAL A 23 -0.55 2.37 7.62
N GLU A 24 0.76 2.22 7.83
CA GLU A 24 1.29 1.17 8.70
C GLU A 24 0.95 1.43 10.16
N GLU A 25 1.08 2.67 10.60
CA GLU A 25 0.70 3.08 11.95
C GLU A 25 0.35 4.57 12.00
N VAL A 26 -0.48 4.93 12.95
CA VAL A 26 -0.79 6.32 13.27
C VAL A 26 0.06 6.73 14.46
N VAL A 27 0.85 7.79 14.31
CA VAL A 27 1.80 8.26 15.34
C VAL A 27 1.54 9.71 15.71
N ASP A 28 2.00 10.11 16.89
CA ASP A 28 1.86 11.49 17.35
C ASP A 28 2.87 12.43 16.68
N ASP A 29 4.07 11.92 16.36
CA ASP A 29 5.12 12.67 15.68
C ASP A 29 5.67 11.83 14.53
N LEU A 30 5.66 12.40 13.33
CA LEU A 30 6.11 11.69 12.12
C LEU A 30 7.60 11.44 12.07
N GLY A 31 8.42 12.30 12.68
CA GLY A 31 9.86 12.16 12.60
C GLY A 31 10.38 12.20 11.15
N ALA A 32 9.77 13.03 10.32
CA ALA A 32 10.05 13.05 8.88
C ALA A 32 11.49 13.42 8.56
N SER A 33 12.09 12.67 7.62
CA SER A 33 13.41 13.00 7.08
C SER A 33 13.33 14.16 6.08
N VAL A 34 14.48 14.72 5.73
CA VAL A 34 14.56 15.86 4.79
C VAL A 34 13.93 15.52 3.43
N ASN A 35 14.07 14.27 2.99
CA ASN A 35 13.58 13.82 1.68
C ASN A 35 12.17 13.26 1.72
N ALA A 36 11.52 13.22 2.87
CA ALA A 36 10.16 12.70 2.98
C ALA A 36 9.15 13.76 2.52
N CYS A 37 8.08 13.28 1.88
CA CYS A 37 6.95 14.12 1.49
C CYS A 37 5.86 14.05 2.57
N VAL A 38 5.53 15.19 3.16
CA VAL A 38 4.47 15.29 4.16
C VAL A 38 3.27 15.99 3.54
N LEU A 39 2.13 15.28 3.50
CA LEU A 39 0.88 15.85 3.01
C LEU A 39 0.11 16.47 4.18
N PRO A 40 -0.56 17.62 3.96
CA PRO A 40 -1.37 18.22 5.00
C PRO A 40 -2.62 17.37 5.29
N SER A 41 -3.08 17.37 6.53
CA SER A 41 -4.21 16.55 6.96
C SER A 41 -5.50 16.88 6.21
N TRP A 42 -5.68 18.12 5.80
CA TRP A 42 -6.88 18.54 5.07
C TRP A 42 -6.98 17.92 3.67
N ALA A 43 -5.87 17.43 3.11
CA ALA A 43 -5.85 16.79 1.79
C ALA A 43 -6.38 15.35 1.82
N VAL A 44 -6.51 14.76 3.00
CA VAL A 44 -6.92 13.35 3.17
C VAL A 44 -8.30 13.29 3.83
N THR A 45 -9.21 12.53 3.21
CA THR A 45 -10.58 12.37 3.71
C THR A 45 -10.64 11.37 4.88
N ALA A 46 -9.97 10.24 4.73
CA ALA A 46 -9.96 9.18 5.74
C ALA A 46 -8.62 8.45 5.75
N ILE A 47 -8.23 7.99 6.94
CA ILE A 47 -7.01 7.21 7.15
C ILE A 47 -7.40 5.91 7.85
N ALA A 48 -6.90 4.79 7.33
CA ALA A 48 -7.06 3.47 7.94
C ALA A 48 -5.70 2.89 8.28
N GLU A 49 -5.54 2.44 9.52
CA GLU A 49 -4.33 1.74 9.93
C GLU A 49 -4.40 0.30 9.42
N ALA A 50 -3.48 -0.06 8.55
CA ALA A 50 -3.47 -1.36 7.88
C ALA A 50 -2.04 -1.91 7.82
N PRO A 51 -1.55 -2.54 8.90
CA PRO A 51 -0.21 -3.13 8.91
C PRO A 51 -0.02 -4.09 7.75
N LYS A 52 1.10 -3.96 7.05
CA LYS A 52 1.43 -4.70 5.82
C LYS A 52 0.45 -4.46 4.67
N GLY A 53 -0.30 -3.36 4.73
CA GLY A 53 -1.30 -3.03 3.69
C GLY A 53 -0.70 -2.76 2.32
N ALA A 54 0.58 -2.44 2.23
CA ALA A 54 1.27 -2.24 0.96
C ALA A 54 1.86 -3.53 0.37
N SER A 55 1.81 -4.65 1.11
CA SER A 55 2.31 -5.93 0.61
C SER A 55 1.63 -6.34 -0.71
N PRO A 56 2.34 -6.91 -1.69
CA PRO A 56 3.74 -7.37 -1.69
C PRO A 56 4.79 -6.29 -1.98
N SER A 57 4.41 -5.03 -2.07
CA SER A 57 5.36 -3.93 -2.16
C SER A 57 6.01 -3.69 -0.79
N TYR A 58 6.82 -2.66 -0.67
CA TYR A 58 7.53 -2.37 0.56
C TYR A 58 6.91 -1.17 1.30
N ALA A 59 7.20 -1.10 2.60
CA ALA A 59 6.99 0.10 3.39
C ALA A 59 8.30 0.43 4.11
N LEU A 60 8.88 1.59 3.79
CA LEU A 60 10.19 1.98 4.28
C LEU A 60 10.23 2.00 5.82
N GLY A 61 11.17 1.25 6.39
CA GLY A 61 11.30 1.13 7.84
C GLY A 61 10.43 0.04 8.47
N TYR A 62 9.54 -0.58 7.71
CA TYR A 62 8.63 -1.63 8.23
C TYR A 62 8.90 -2.99 7.61
N TYR A 63 8.92 -3.08 6.28
CA TYR A 63 9.19 -4.34 5.59
C TYR A 63 9.68 -4.12 4.17
N ASP A 64 10.38 -5.11 3.65
CA ASP A 64 10.92 -5.09 2.30
C ASP A 64 9.91 -5.63 1.28
N ARG A 65 10.17 -5.34 0.01
CA ARG A 65 9.40 -5.85 -1.10
C ARG A 65 9.55 -7.37 -1.19
N ASP A 66 8.44 -8.06 -1.40
CA ASP A 66 8.43 -9.52 -1.59
C ASP A 66 8.76 -9.86 -3.04
N ASN A 67 10.04 -9.96 -3.34
CA ASN A 67 10.51 -10.27 -4.69
C ASN A 67 10.13 -11.68 -5.13
N ALA A 68 10.05 -12.63 -4.21
CA ALA A 68 9.63 -13.99 -4.52
C ALA A 68 8.20 -14.02 -5.03
N PHE A 69 7.30 -13.28 -4.39
CA PHE A 69 5.92 -13.15 -4.84
C PHE A 69 5.83 -12.58 -6.25
N TYR A 70 6.59 -11.52 -6.55
CA TYR A 70 6.56 -10.93 -7.89
C TYR A 70 7.06 -11.88 -8.97
N LYS A 71 8.01 -12.72 -8.65
CA LYS A 71 8.50 -13.75 -9.58
C LYS A 71 7.45 -14.84 -9.84
N GLU A 72 6.73 -15.24 -8.81
CA GLU A 72 5.68 -16.24 -8.92
C GLU A 72 4.42 -15.70 -9.60
N TRP A 73 4.18 -14.41 -9.48
CA TRP A 73 2.96 -13.78 -9.97
C TRP A 73 2.72 -14.00 -11.46
N ASP A 74 3.76 -13.99 -12.26
CA ASP A 74 3.65 -14.17 -13.69
C ASP A 74 3.01 -15.53 -14.04
N GLY A 75 3.39 -16.59 -13.32
CA GLY A 75 2.77 -17.90 -13.46
C GLY A 75 1.31 -17.96 -12.98
N ILE A 76 1.01 -17.22 -11.91
CA ILE A 76 -0.34 -17.15 -11.36
C ILE A 76 -1.27 -16.40 -12.31
N ALA A 77 -0.81 -15.27 -12.84
CA ALA A 77 -1.64 -14.38 -13.65
C ALA A 77 -1.89 -14.87 -15.08
N ARG A 78 -1.04 -15.74 -15.60
CA ARG A 78 -1.16 -16.24 -16.98
C ARG A 78 -2.33 -17.18 -17.20
N ASP A 79 -2.71 -17.95 -16.18
CA ASP A 79 -3.76 -18.94 -16.27
C ASP A 79 -4.99 -18.51 -15.46
N ARG A 80 -6.13 -18.49 -16.11
CA ARG A 80 -7.36 -18.01 -15.48
C ARG A 80 -7.75 -18.85 -14.26
N GLU A 81 -7.65 -20.16 -14.34
CA GLU A 81 -8.02 -21.05 -13.23
C GLU A 81 -7.08 -20.88 -12.04
N THR A 82 -5.80 -20.78 -12.29
CA THR A 82 -4.78 -20.54 -11.26
C THR A 82 -5.01 -19.17 -10.60
N PHE A 83 -5.28 -18.15 -11.39
CA PHE A 83 -5.58 -16.81 -10.88
C PHE A 83 -6.85 -16.79 -10.03
N GLN A 84 -7.91 -17.45 -10.49
CA GLN A 84 -9.16 -17.52 -9.72
C GLN A 84 -9.00 -18.29 -8.40
N SER A 85 -8.24 -19.37 -8.39
CA SER A 85 -7.89 -20.08 -7.16
C SER A 85 -7.11 -19.20 -6.20
N TRP A 86 -6.16 -18.45 -6.73
CA TRP A 86 -5.37 -17.50 -5.93
C TRP A 86 -6.26 -16.41 -5.32
N LEU A 87 -7.19 -15.85 -6.08
CA LEU A 87 -8.15 -14.86 -5.58
C LEU A 87 -9.01 -15.43 -4.45
N LYS A 88 -9.49 -16.65 -4.62
CA LYS A 88 -10.30 -17.32 -3.61
C LYS A 88 -9.52 -17.44 -2.30
N ASP A 89 -8.29 -17.95 -2.36
CA ASP A 89 -7.50 -18.26 -1.18
C ASP A 89 -6.94 -17.01 -0.51
N ASN A 90 -6.59 -15.97 -1.27
CA ASN A 90 -5.84 -14.83 -0.76
C ASN A 90 -6.65 -13.54 -0.62
N VAL A 91 -7.76 -13.42 -1.33
CA VAL A 91 -8.60 -12.21 -1.30
C VAL A 91 -9.97 -12.50 -0.70
N PHE A 92 -10.72 -13.42 -1.29
CA PHE A 92 -12.11 -13.63 -0.88
C PHE A 92 -12.23 -14.33 0.46
N GLU A 93 -11.46 -15.37 0.73
CA GLU A 93 -11.51 -16.08 2.01
C GLU A 93 -10.83 -15.30 3.13
N LYS A 94 -9.64 -14.72 2.88
CA LYS A 94 -8.93 -13.91 3.87
C LYS A 94 -9.62 -12.57 4.11
N GLY A 95 -10.16 -11.97 3.06
CA GLY A 95 -10.84 -10.68 3.15
C GLY A 95 -12.15 -10.75 3.88
N ALA A 96 -12.77 -11.93 3.99
CA ALA A 96 -14.01 -12.15 4.72
C ALA A 96 -13.79 -12.31 6.23
N ALA A 97 -12.56 -12.50 6.65
CA ALA A 97 -12.20 -12.57 8.07
C ALA A 97 -11.96 -11.15 8.65
#